data_e8aa750f1d5d19805e168520d524a992
#
_entry.id   e8aa750f1d5d19805e168520d524a992
#
_cell.length_a   1.000
_cell.length_b   1.000
_cell.length_c   1.000
_cell.angle_alpha   90.00
_cell.angle_beta   90.00
_cell.angle_gamma   90.00
#
_symmetry.space_group_name_H-M   'P 1'
#
loop_
_entity.id
_entity.type
_entity.pdbx_description
1 polymer ?
#
loop_
_entity_poly.entity_id
_entity_poly.type
_entity_poly.pdbx_seq_one_letter_code
_entity_poly.pdbx_strand_id
1 'polypeptide(L)'
;MSEHNVLERNGEVFHGVESPPSVSDPREPGVEFDQQDVTARARLPQEEPAARAPASTYPPEAVRPQATDREHRAGFLRRRPVVSAIGAMLLASAIAGGYLYLNYARHFESTDDAFIAARQFSIASKVSGYITAVPVTDNQHVKAGDVIARIDDRDFRTALEQAQAQVAAAQANIGNIDAQLDVQQAQISTNQAQVDQAQAGLVFAQQQAERFQHLEHTGYGTVQNAQQFTSQLHQQQAALLSAQATLKLANRQVESLKAQRKSAIASLAQAQAQRDQAQLNLSYTTVTAAQPGRVVDLSAATGQFAQPGNSLTMFVPDQIWVTANFKENQLDHMRPGDPVTLVIDAYPERKIHGHIESVQPGSGTAFSLLPAQNATGNFVKIVQRVPVKIDMDKPPTDVALGPGMSVVPTARIDPRSSLYERLRSYL
;
A
#
# COMPACT_ATOMS: atom_id res chain seq x y z
N MET A 1 -24.62 -47.54 -31.85
CA MET A 1 -23.83 -48.65 -32.37
C MET A 1 -22.39 -48.26 -32.09
N SER A 2 -21.87 -48.63 -30.94
CA SER A 2 -21.11 -49.89 -30.73
C SER A 2 -19.79 -49.76 -31.45
N GLU A 3 -18.65 -49.90 -30.89
CA GLU A 3 -18.10 -50.54 -29.72
C GLU A 3 -16.60 -50.25 -29.71
N HIS A 4 -16.04 -50.02 -28.57
CA HIS A 4 -15.09 -50.89 -27.88
C HIS A 4 -13.66 -50.90 -28.40
N ASN A 5 -12.81 -50.46 -27.52
CA ASN A 5 -11.91 -51.30 -26.71
C ASN A 5 -10.51 -51.48 -27.32
N VAL A 6 -9.45 -51.36 -26.62
CA VAL A 6 -8.76 -52.20 -25.63
C VAL A 6 -7.29 -51.75 -25.54
N LEU A 7 -6.83 -51.43 -24.35
CA LEU A 7 -5.68 -51.90 -23.57
C LEU A 7 -4.33 -52.08 -24.31
N GLU A 8 -3.22 -51.72 -23.76
CA GLU A 8 -2.54 -52.26 -22.59
C GLU A 8 -1.27 -51.47 -22.26
N ARG A 9 -1.07 -51.12 -20.98
CA ARG A 9 0.03 -51.59 -20.13
C ARG A 9 1.45 -51.24 -20.58
N ASN A 10 2.09 -50.38 -19.81
CA ASN A 10 3.37 -50.75 -19.20
C ASN A 10 3.53 -49.99 -17.87
N GLY A 11 3.60 -50.80 -16.78
CA GLY A 11 3.91 -50.38 -15.46
C GLY A 11 5.42 -50.15 -15.32
N GLU A 12 5.80 -48.99 -14.77
CA GLU A 12 7.09 -48.81 -14.14
C GLU A 12 6.91 -48.58 -12.66
N VAL A 13 7.52 -49.46 -11.93
CA VAL A 13 7.64 -49.55 -10.49
C VAL A 13 8.55 -48.43 -10.02
N PHE A 14 8.03 -47.46 -9.30
CA PHE A 14 8.85 -46.50 -8.53
C PHE A 14 9.25 -47.16 -7.22
N HIS A 15 10.52 -47.56 -7.15
CA HIS A 15 11.21 -47.93 -5.92
C HIS A 15 11.67 -46.64 -5.20
N GLY A 16 11.35 -46.56 -3.91
CA GLY A 16 12.22 -46.11 -2.83
C GLY A 16 12.61 -44.63 -2.85
N VAL A 17 11.84 -43.78 -2.11
CA VAL A 17 12.36 -42.54 -1.58
C VAL A 17 13.24 -42.87 -0.38
N GLU A 18 14.54 -42.81 -0.55
CA GLU A 18 15.52 -42.80 0.54
C GLU A 18 15.42 -41.50 1.32
N SER A 19 15.23 -41.66 2.62
CA SER A 19 15.31 -40.54 3.60
C SER A 19 16.77 -40.04 3.67
N PRO A 20 17.00 -38.72 3.80
CA PRO A 20 18.34 -38.19 3.99
C PRO A 20 18.91 -38.60 5.38
N PRO A 21 20.23 -38.81 5.50
CA PRO A 21 20.86 -39.24 6.73
C PRO A 21 20.81 -38.19 7.81
N SER A 22 20.51 -38.62 9.03
CA SER A 22 20.59 -37.84 10.27
C SER A 22 22.01 -37.31 10.47
N VAL A 23 22.17 -36.00 10.50
CA VAL A 23 23.41 -35.34 10.93
C VAL A 23 23.55 -35.52 12.43
N SER A 24 24.60 -36.22 12.82
CA SER A 24 25.06 -36.40 14.20
C SER A 24 25.47 -35.07 14.79
N ASP A 25 24.84 -34.72 15.90
CA ASP A 25 25.11 -33.63 16.81
C ASP A 25 26.55 -33.75 17.41
N PRO A 26 27.42 -32.75 17.27
CA PRO A 26 28.67 -32.71 18.05
C PRO A 26 28.37 -32.18 19.47
N ARG A 27 28.62 -33.03 20.44
CA ARG A 27 28.58 -32.77 21.89
C ARG A 27 29.35 -31.51 22.23
N GLU A 28 28.65 -30.49 22.75
CA GLU A 28 29.25 -29.45 23.55
C GLU A 28 29.54 -30.02 24.96
N PRO A 29 30.68 -29.63 25.61
CA PRO A 29 31.01 -30.05 26.94
C PRO A 29 30.08 -29.37 27.97
N GLY A 30 29.46 -30.21 28.81
CA GLY A 30 28.58 -29.78 29.87
C GLY A 30 29.30 -28.86 30.85
N VAL A 31 28.74 -27.69 31.04
CA VAL A 31 28.98 -26.84 32.21
C VAL A 31 27.97 -27.25 33.28
N GLU A 32 28.48 -28.03 34.22
CA GLU A 32 27.77 -28.44 35.43
C GLU A 32 27.57 -27.20 36.31
N PHE A 33 26.37 -26.62 36.31
CA PHE A 33 25.98 -25.58 37.28
C PHE A 33 25.71 -26.26 38.63
N ASP A 34 26.65 -26.08 39.55
CA ASP A 34 26.54 -26.41 40.96
C ASP A 34 25.34 -25.70 41.60
N GLN A 35 24.32 -26.48 41.98
CA GLN A 35 23.09 -26.02 42.66
C GLN A 35 23.30 -25.83 44.19
N GLN A 36 24.39 -25.30 44.63
CA GLN A 36 24.61 -24.99 46.03
C GLN A 36 25.13 -23.57 46.22
N ASP A 37 24.30 -22.56 46.03
CA ASP A 37 24.49 -21.27 46.71
C ASP A 37 23.35 -20.25 46.46
N VAL A 38 22.10 -20.62 46.68
CA VAL A 38 20.99 -19.65 46.77
C VAL A 38 20.15 -19.89 48.02
N THR A 39 20.83 -19.93 49.18
CA THR A 39 20.17 -19.80 50.50
C THR A 39 20.88 -18.80 51.38
N ALA A 40 21.15 -17.60 50.85
CA ALA A 40 21.40 -16.43 51.66
C ALA A 40 20.12 -15.60 51.76
N ARG A 41 19.19 -16.05 52.60
CA ARG A 41 18.05 -15.25 53.05
C ARG A 41 18.59 -14.04 53.81
N ALA A 42 18.44 -12.86 53.25
CA ALA A 42 18.49 -11.62 54.01
C ALA A 42 17.36 -11.66 55.05
N ARG A 43 17.71 -11.87 56.32
CA ARG A 43 16.85 -11.69 57.47
C ARG A 43 16.59 -10.19 57.63
N LEU A 44 15.35 -9.77 57.40
CA LEU A 44 14.83 -8.51 57.93
C LEU A 44 14.80 -8.61 59.48
N PRO A 45 15.15 -7.56 60.23
CA PRO A 45 15.06 -7.56 61.70
C PRO A 45 13.59 -7.65 62.11
N GLN A 46 13.25 -8.68 62.87
CA GLN A 46 11.98 -8.76 63.59
C GLN A 46 12.05 -7.75 64.74
N GLU A 47 11.13 -6.80 64.75
CA GLU A 47 10.85 -5.99 65.94
C GLU A 47 10.33 -6.91 67.05
N GLU A 48 11.05 -6.93 68.17
CA GLU A 48 10.71 -7.58 69.37
C GLU A 48 9.50 -6.90 70.02
N PRO A 49 8.48 -7.62 70.54
CA PRO A 49 7.32 -7.01 71.16
C PRO A 49 7.73 -6.53 72.55
N ALA A 50 7.64 -5.22 72.77
CA ALA A 50 7.89 -4.59 74.09
C ALA A 50 7.02 -5.20 75.18
N ALA A 51 7.69 -5.56 76.27
CA ALA A 51 7.19 -6.16 77.50
C ALA A 51 6.08 -5.32 78.14
N ARG A 52 4.98 -6.00 78.56
CA ARG A 52 3.89 -5.47 79.37
C ARG A 52 4.47 -5.04 80.74
N ALA A 53 4.36 -3.73 81.05
CA ALA A 53 4.48 -3.24 82.38
C ALA A 53 3.24 -3.53 83.22
N PRO A 54 3.40 -3.80 84.53
CA PRO A 54 2.28 -4.25 85.38
C PRO A 54 1.34 -3.11 85.76
N ALA A 55 0.06 -3.47 85.81
CA ALA A 55 -1.03 -2.62 86.31
C ALA A 55 -0.79 -2.09 87.71
N SER A 56 -0.74 -0.77 87.85
CA SER A 56 -0.81 -0.09 89.15
C SER A 56 -2.25 0.24 89.46
N THR A 57 -2.74 -0.40 90.52
CA THR A 57 -4.07 -0.21 91.08
C THR A 57 -4.04 1.05 91.96
N TYR A 58 -4.75 2.14 91.55
CA TYR A 58 -5.13 3.24 92.48
C TYR A 58 -6.62 3.47 92.31
N PRO A 59 -7.31 3.72 93.42
CA PRO A 59 -8.75 3.87 93.47
C PRO A 59 -9.19 5.24 92.86
N PRO A 60 -10.42 5.36 92.41
CA PRO A 60 -10.90 6.58 91.78
C PRO A 60 -11.22 7.65 92.82
N GLU A 61 -10.51 8.76 92.82
CA GLU A 61 -10.86 9.96 93.57
C GLU A 61 -11.92 10.74 92.73
N ALA A 62 -13.03 10.98 93.44
CA ALA A 62 -14.17 11.70 92.87
C ALA A 62 -13.85 13.18 92.63
N VAL A 63 -13.62 13.56 91.44
CA VAL A 63 -13.52 14.95 91.03
C VAL A 63 -14.89 15.47 90.62
N ARG A 64 -15.40 16.40 91.35
CA ARG A 64 -16.65 17.15 91.08
C ARG A 64 -16.50 17.91 89.75
N PRO A 65 -17.58 18.00 89.00
CA PRO A 65 -17.55 18.79 87.74
C PRO A 65 -17.55 20.26 88.12
N GLN A 66 -16.46 20.94 87.77
CA GLN A 66 -16.44 22.39 87.70
C GLN A 66 -17.18 22.82 86.42
N ALA A 67 -18.23 23.52 86.61
CA ALA A 67 -18.95 24.24 85.52
C ALA A 67 -17.99 25.27 84.92
N THR A 68 -17.41 24.95 83.75
CA THR A 68 -16.78 25.93 82.92
C THR A 68 -17.85 26.72 82.21
N ASP A 69 -18.04 27.95 82.60
CA ASP A 69 -18.74 28.96 81.87
C ASP A 69 -18.31 28.96 80.42
N ARG A 70 -19.18 28.50 79.56
CA ARG A 70 -19.10 28.76 78.13
C ARG A 70 -19.39 30.24 77.91
N GLU A 71 -18.37 31.06 78.00
CA GLU A 71 -18.45 32.37 77.42
C GLU A 71 -18.73 32.23 75.92
N HIS A 72 -19.93 32.61 75.58
CA HIS A 72 -20.32 32.83 74.18
C HIS A 72 -19.38 33.89 73.57
N ARG A 73 -18.37 33.44 72.87
CA ARG A 73 -17.63 34.30 71.92
C ARG A 73 -18.52 34.56 70.72
N ALA A 74 -19.67 35.09 70.94
CA ALA A 74 -20.48 35.73 69.94
C ALA A 74 -20.11 37.19 69.88
N GLY A 75 -19.34 37.58 68.87
CA GLY A 75 -19.34 39.02 68.71
C GLY A 75 -18.13 39.71 68.12
N PHE A 76 -17.13 39.07 67.55
CA PHE A 76 -16.14 39.84 66.78
C PHE A 76 -16.73 40.43 65.48
N LEU A 77 -17.65 39.68 64.82
CA LEU A 77 -18.33 40.09 63.61
C LEU A 77 -19.38 41.24 63.80
N ARG A 78 -19.87 41.42 65.06
CA ARG A 78 -20.94 42.42 65.29
C ARG A 78 -20.42 43.82 65.66
N ARG A 79 -19.10 43.93 65.97
CA ARG A 79 -18.49 45.23 66.37
C ARG A 79 -17.85 46.04 65.26
N ARG A 80 -17.72 45.52 64.07
CA ARG A 80 -17.19 46.26 62.89
C ARG A 80 -17.98 45.88 61.64
N PRO A 81 -19.15 46.41 61.41
CA PRO A 81 -20.02 46.06 60.27
C PRO A 81 -19.34 46.31 58.91
N VAL A 82 -18.43 47.25 58.83
CA VAL A 82 -17.67 47.55 57.62
C VAL A 82 -16.67 46.43 57.29
N VAL A 83 -15.99 45.85 58.29
CA VAL A 83 -15.03 44.74 58.07
C VAL A 83 -15.77 43.45 57.68
N SER A 84 -16.95 43.17 58.27
CA SER A 84 -17.77 42.03 57.86
C SER A 84 -18.39 42.22 56.46
N ALA A 85 -18.76 43.43 56.11
CA ALA A 85 -19.23 43.76 54.75
C ALA A 85 -18.14 43.59 53.69
N ILE A 86 -16.91 44.06 53.97
CA ILE A 86 -15.73 43.87 53.08
C ILE A 86 -15.38 42.39 53.01
N GLY A 87 -15.39 41.63 54.10
CA GLY A 87 -15.17 40.18 54.10
C GLY A 87 -16.21 39.41 53.30
N ALA A 88 -17.50 39.78 53.44
CA ALA A 88 -18.59 39.22 52.64
C ALA A 88 -18.45 39.55 51.15
N MET A 89 -18.06 40.76 50.84
CA MET A 89 -17.83 41.18 49.43
C MET A 89 -16.64 40.44 48.80
N LEU A 90 -15.55 40.28 49.51
CA LEU A 90 -14.42 39.50 49.03
C LEU A 90 -14.78 38.00 48.83
N LEU A 91 -15.54 37.43 49.76
CA LEU A 91 -16.02 36.07 49.67
C LEU A 91 -16.97 35.90 48.46
N ALA A 92 -17.90 36.82 48.27
CA ALA A 92 -18.79 36.82 47.13
C ALA A 92 -18.04 36.97 45.79
N SER A 93 -17.00 37.82 45.76
CA SER A 93 -16.12 37.98 44.61
C SER A 93 -15.31 36.72 44.32
N ALA A 94 -14.80 36.04 45.34
CA ALA A 94 -14.08 34.78 45.19
C ALA A 94 -14.99 33.65 44.70
N ILE A 95 -16.23 33.60 45.22
CA ILE A 95 -17.24 32.59 44.74
C ILE A 95 -17.64 32.90 43.29
N ALA A 96 -17.89 34.14 42.94
CA ALA A 96 -18.21 34.54 41.59
C ALA A 96 -17.06 34.28 40.62
N GLY A 97 -15.82 34.61 41.00
CA GLY A 97 -14.61 34.31 40.23
C GLY A 97 -14.38 32.80 40.07
N GLY A 98 -14.55 32.04 41.15
CA GLY A 98 -14.49 30.58 41.12
C GLY A 98 -15.56 29.96 40.21
N TYR A 99 -16.78 30.44 40.26
CA TYR A 99 -17.86 30.01 39.39
C TYR A 99 -17.58 30.33 37.90
N LEU A 100 -17.11 31.50 37.61
CA LEU A 100 -16.73 31.91 36.25
C LEU A 100 -15.58 31.08 35.74
N TYR A 101 -14.57 30.79 36.57
CA TYR A 101 -13.46 29.95 36.22
C TYR A 101 -13.88 28.49 35.98
N LEU A 102 -14.72 27.91 36.83
CA LEU A 102 -15.26 26.57 36.65
C LEU A 102 -16.14 26.47 35.39
N ASN A 103 -16.94 27.51 35.13
CA ASN A 103 -17.73 27.58 33.90
C ASN A 103 -16.84 27.62 32.66
N TYR A 104 -15.78 28.41 32.68
CA TYR A 104 -14.80 28.48 31.58
C TYR A 104 -14.07 27.16 31.42
N ALA A 105 -13.57 26.56 32.49
CA ALA A 105 -12.80 25.33 32.46
C ALA A 105 -13.60 24.13 31.89
N ARG A 106 -14.92 24.09 32.11
CA ARG A 106 -15.81 23.03 31.58
C ARG A 106 -15.99 23.04 30.07
N HIS A 107 -15.57 24.09 29.39
CA HIS A 107 -15.64 24.20 27.93
C HIS A 107 -14.43 23.58 27.23
N PHE A 108 -13.41 23.15 27.98
CA PHE A 108 -12.17 22.65 27.46
C PHE A 108 -11.86 21.28 28.05
N GLU A 109 -11.45 20.36 27.19
CA GLU A 109 -10.89 19.08 27.58
C GLU A 109 -9.44 18.97 27.08
N SER A 110 -8.56 18.47 27.92
CA SER A 110 -7.16 18.27 27.56
C SER A 110 -6.68 16.89 27.95
N THR A 111 -5.65 16.42 27.26
CA THR A 111 -4.94 15.18 27.60
C THR A 111 -3.44 15.40 27.48
N ASP A 112 -2.67 14.74 28.31
CA ASP A 112 -1.21 14.63 28.27
C ASP A 112 -0.71 13.41 27.47
N ASP A 113 -1.63 12.53 27.07
CA ASP A 113 -1.35 11.32 26.30
C ASP A 113 -1.69 11.57 24.83
N ALA A 114 -0.85 12.38 24.19
CA ALA A 114 -0.98 12.65 22.76
C ALA A 114 0.41 12.80 22.12
N PHE A 115 0.50 12.40 20.87
CA PHE A 115 1.73 12.45 20.10
C PHE A 115 1.46 12.76 18.62
N ILE A 116 2.48 13.32 17.97
CA ILE A 116 2.46 13.48 16.51
C ILE A 116 2.56 12.11 15.87
N ALA A 117 1.72 11.84 14.90
CA ALA A 117 1.71 10.64 14.10
C ALA A 117 1.86 10.97 12.61
N ALA A 118 2.41 10.04 11.85
CA ALA A 118 2.52 10.10 10.41
C ALA A 118 2.40 8.69 9.82
N ARG A 119 2.04 8.57 8.55
CA ARG A 119 2.12 7.31 7.81
C ARG A 119 3.55 7.09 7.32
N GLN A 120 4.45 6.81 8.24
CA GLN A 120 5.83 6.48 7.91
C GLN A 120 5.91 5.12 7.21
N PHE A 121 6.81 5.00 6.23
CA PHE A 121 7.06 3.77 5.50
C PHE A 121 8.52 3.64 5.11
N SER A 122 8.95 2.40 4.90
CA SER A 122 10.29 2.11 4.42
C SER A 122 10.36 2.23 2.90
N ILE A 123 11.38 2.89 2.39
CA ILE A 123 11.73 2.90 0.97
C ILE A 123 12.76 1.80 0.74
N ALA A 124 12.40 0.82 -0.09
CA ALA A 124 13.24 -0.32 -0.42
C ALA A 124 13.55 -0.35 -1.92
N SER A 125 14.68 -0.98 -2.28
CA SER A 125 15.00 -1.26 -3.68
C SER A 125 14.05 -2.29 -4.28
N LYS A 126 13.71 -2.14 -5.57
CA LYS A 126 13.00 -3.14 -6.36
C LYS A 126 13.95 -4.04 -7.17
N VAL A 127 15.20 -3.61 -7.35
CA VAL A 127 16.20 -4.34 -8.12
C VAL A 127 17.47 -4.54 -7.29
N SER A 128 18.23 -5.56 -7.61
CA SER A 128 19.54 -5.83 -6.98
C SER A 128 20.65 -5.11 -7.74
N GLY A 129 21.65 -4.65 -7.01
CA GLY A 129 22.85 -4.01 -7.60
C GLY A 129 23.62 -3.20 -6.58
N TYR A 130 24.80 -2.73 -6.95
CA TYR A 130 25.61 -1.85 -6.08
C TYR A 130 25.06 -0.42 -6.10
N ILE A 131 24.98 0.20 -4.94
CA ILE A 131 24.61 1.63 -4.82
C ILE A 131 25.80 2.47 -5.28
N THR A 132 25.60 3.25 -6.35
CA THR A 132 26.64 4.12 -6.92
C THR A 132 26.63 5.52 -6.31
N ALA A 133 25.49 6.02 -5.87
CA ALA A 133 25.36 7.32 -5.23
C ALA A 133 24.15 7.37 -4.30
N VAL A 134 24.31 8.10 -3.20
CA VAL A 134 23.24 8.47 -2.27
C VAL A 134 23.31 10.01 -2.12
N PRO A 135 22.54 10.76 -2.93
CA PRO A 135 22.63 12.22 -2.95
C PRO A 135 21.93 12.91 -1.79
N VAL A 136 21.26 12.17 -0.92
CA VAL A 136 20.56 12.68 0.25
C VAL A 136 21.30 12.35 1.53
N THR A 137 21.05 13.17 2.57
CA THR A 137 21.58 12.94 3.93
C THR A 137 20.45 12.60 4.88
N ASP A 138 20.81 12.03 6.02
CA ASP A 138 19.84 11.74 7.08
C ASP A 138 19.15 13.02 7.56
N ASN A 139 17.86 12.92 7.87
CA ASN A 139 16.96 14.02 8.28
C ASN A 139 16.74 15.11 7.20
N GLN A 140 17.21 14.92 5.96
CA GLN A 140 16.99 15.86 4.88
C GLN A 140 15.53 15.85 4.43
N HIS A 141 14.96 17.05 4.22
CA HIS A 141 13.68 17.19 3.54
C HIS A 141 13.85 17.06 2.03
N VAL A 142 13.02 16.24 1.39
CA VAL A 142 13.02 15.99 -0.06
C VAL A 142 11.62 16.18 -0.64
N LYS A 143 11.60 16.54 -1.91
CA LYS A 143 10.37 16.70 -2.70
C LYS A 143 10.02 15.40 -3.42
N ALA A 144 8.77 15.28 -3.86
CA ALA A 144 8.39 14.19 -4.75
C ALA A 144 9.26 14.19 -6.03
N GLY A 145 9.82 13.02 -6.36
CA GLY A 145 10.72 12.84 -7.50
C GLY A 145 12.21 13.03 -7.19
N ASP A 146 12.58 13.56 -6.03
CA ASP A 146 13.99 13.68 -5.63
C ASP A 146 14.63 12.29 -5.52
N VAL A 147 15.88 12.18 -5.99
CA VAL A 147 16.62 10.92 -6.00
C VAL A 147 17.18 10.66 -4.60
N ILE A 148 16.84 9.49 -4.04
CA ILE A 148 17.32 9.02 -2.74
C ILE A 148 18.58 8.16 -2.90
N ALA A 149 18.56 7.23 -3.87
CA ALA A 149 19.70 6.37 -4.16
C ALA A 149 19.74 6.03 -5.65
N ARG A 150 20.95 5.80 -6.17
CA ARG A 150 21.19 5.28 -7.52
C ARG A 150 21.89 3.95 -7.42
N ILE A 151 21.35 2.96 -8.10
CA ILE A 151 21.92 1.63 -8.24
C ILE A 151 22.63 1.58 -9.59
N ASP A 152 23.67 0.78 -9.72
CA ASP A 152 24.41 0.58 -10.99
C ASP A 152 23.44 0.12 -12.08
N ASP A 153 23.33 0.89 -13.13
CA ASP A 153 22.36 0.70 -14.21
C ASP A 153 22.95 0.06 -15.48
N ARG A 154 24.24 -0.25 -15.49
CA ARG A 154 24.93 -0.76 -16.69
C ARG A 154 24.32 -2.05 -17.23
N ASP A 155 24.04 -3.00 -16.36
CA ASP A 155 23.45 -4.28 -16.75
C ASP A 155 22.01 -4.09 -17.26
N PHE A 156 21.26 -3.19 -16.64
CA PHE A 156 19.88 -2.88 -17.03
C PHE A 156 19.83 -2.12 -18.37
N ARG A 157 20.79 -1.24 -18.64
CA ARG A 157 20.92 -0.58 -19.97
C ARG A 157 21.23 -1.60 -21.06
N THR A 158 22.18 -2.50 -20.81
CA THR A 158 22.51 -3.57 -21.76
C THR A 158 21.31 -4.48 -22.03
N ALA A 159 20.55 -4.84 -20.99
CA ALA A 159 19.34 -5.62 -21.14
C ALA A 159 18.26 -4.89 -21.94
N LEU A 160 18.12 -3.57 -21.76
CA LEU A 160 17.20 -2.75 -22.55
C LEU A 160 17.63 -2.68 -24.02
N GLU A 161 18.93 -2.46 -24.30
CA GLU A 161 19.47 -2.44 -25.67
C GLU A 161 19.23 -3.79 -26.36
N GLN A 162 19.47 -4.91 -25.68
CA GLN A 162 19.19 -6.24 -26.20
C GLN A 162 17.70 -6.43 -26.52
N ALA A 163 16.80 -6.00 -25.65
CA ALA A 163 15.37 -6.08 -25.89
C ALA A 163 14.92 -5.17 -27.05
N GLN A 164 15.53 -4.00 -27.21
CA GLN A 164 15.29 -3.12 -28.37
C GLN A 164 15.73 -3.76 -29.67
N ALA A 165 16.88 -4.43 -29.69
CA ALA A 165 17.34 -5.17 -30.85
C ALA A 165 16.38 -6.31 -31.24
N GLN A 166 15.78 -7.00 -30.26
CA GLN A 166 14.74 -8.02 -30.50
C GLN A 166 13.48 -7.43 -31.14
N VAL A 167 13.04 -6.24 -30.70
CA VAL A 167 11.92 -5.51 -31.31
C VAL A 167 12.26 -5.19 -32.77
N ALA A 168 13.45 -4.67 -33.05
CA ALA A 168 13.89 -4.34 -34.41
C ALA A 168 13.93 -5.59 -35.32
N ALA A 169 14.41 -6.72 -34.80
CA ALA A 169 14.43 -7.99 -35.54
C ALA A 169 13.00 -8.50 -35.85
N ALA A 170 12.08 -8.43 -34.88
CA ALA A 170 10.68 -8.82 -35.09
C ALA A 170 9.99 -7.90 -36.12
N GLN A 171 10.28 -6.60 -36.08
CA GLN A 171 9.79 -5.62 -37.06
C GLN A 171 10.28 -5.94 -38.47
N ALA A 172 11.60 -6.24 -38.62
CA ALA A 172 12.19 -6.61 -39.89
C ALA A 172 11.56 -7.89 -40.46
N ASN A 173 11.23 -8.85 -39.59
CA ASN A 173 10.55 -10.09 -40.03
C ASN A 173 9.16 -9.80 -40.64
N ILE A 174 8.40 -8.87 -40.05
CA ILE A 174 7.11 -8.43 -40.65
C ILE A 174 7.35 -7.82 -42.01
N GLY A 175 8.35 -6.94 -42.17
CA GLY A 175 8.71 -6.35 -43.45
C GLY A 175 9.07 -7.39 -44.52
N ASN A 176 9.78 -8.45 -44.14
CA ASN A 176 10.08 -9.56 -45.05
C ASN A 176 8.80 -10.30 -45.55
N ILE A 177 7.85 -10.54 -44.64
CA ILE A 177 6.58 -11.19 -45.00
C ILE A 177 5.75 -10.25 -45.86
N ASP A 178 5.72 -8.95 -45.60
CA ASP A 178 5.03 -7.96 -46.41
C ASP A 178 5.62 -7.92 -47.85
N ALA A 179 6.93 -7.93 -48.01
CA ALA A 179 7.56 -8.06 -49.32
C ALA A 179 7.21 -9.34 -50.04
N GLN A 180 7.09 -10.48 -49.32
CA GLN A 180 6.63 -11.75 -49.92
C GLN A 180 5.17 -11.68 -50.34
N LEU A 181 4.30 -10.97 -49.60
CA LEU A 181 2.92 -10.73 -49.97
C LEU A 181 2.82 -9.90 -51.26
N ASP A 182 3.65 -8.89 -51.45
CA ASP A 182 3.70 -8.08 -52.64
C ASP A 182 4.09 -8.91 -53.88
N VAL A 183 5.11 -9.76 -53.75
CA VAL A 183 5.52 -10.68 -54.82
C VAL A 183 4.40 -11.63 -55.16
N GLN A 184 3.72 -12.19 -54.13
CA GLN A 184 2.61 -13.14 -54.36
C GLN A 184 1.40 -12.46 -55.03
N GLN A 185 1.15 -11.18 -54.74
CA GLN A 185 0.11 -10.39 -55.37
C GLN A 185 0.38 -10.18 -56.90
N ALA A 186 1.65 -9.94 -57.22
CA ALA A 186 2.07 -9.88 -58.64
C ALA A 186 1.88 -11.22 -59.35
N GLN A 187 2.16 -12.35 -58.66
CA GLN A 187 1.92 -13.70 -59.20
C GLN A 187 0.42 -13.97 -59.45
N ILE A 188 -0.45 -13.51 -58.54
CA ILE A 188 -1.90 -13.59 -58.74
C ILE A 188 -2.33 -12.84 -60.00
N SER A 189 -1.80 -11.63 -60.24
CA SER A 189 -2.10 -10.86 -61.45
C SER A 189 -1.69 -11.58 -62.71
N THR A 190 -0.52 -12.26 -62.72
CA THR A 190 -0.03 -13.08 -63.81
C THR A 190 -0.96 -14.29 -64.06
N ASN A 191 -1.32 -15.00 -62.99
CA ASN A 191 -2.20 -16.17 -63.08
C ASN A 191 -3.60 -15.77 -63.53
N GLN A 192 -4.12 -14.61 -63.15
CA GLN A 192 -5.39 -14.08 -63.62
C GLN A 192 -5.36 -13.82 -65.12
N ALA A 193 -4.28 -13.22 -65.65
CA ALA A 193 -4.11 -13.03 -67.09
C ALA A 193 -4.08 -14.36 -67.86
N GLN A 194 -3.50 -15.44 -67.26
CA GLN A 194 -3.53 -16.79 -67.84
C GLN A 194 -4.97 -17.36 -67.86
N VAL A 195 -5.77 -17.13 -66.83
CA VAL A 195 -7.17 -17.52 -66.79
C VAL A 195 -7.94 -16.79 -67.91
N ASP A 196 -7.72 -15.49 -68.04
CA ASP A 196 -8.38 -14.68 -69.08
C ASP A 196 -8.01 -15.13 -70.49
N GLN A 197 -6.75 -15.49 -70.76
CA GLN A 197 -6.27 -16.06 -72.01
C GLN A 197 -6.93 -17.44 -72.30
N ALA A 198 -6.95 -18.32 -71.27
CA ALA A 198 -7.57 -19.65 -71.43
C ALA A 198 -9.12 -19.53 -71.69
N GLN A 199 -9.76 -18.57 -71.03
CA GLN A 199 -11.18 -18.26 -71.25
C GLN A 199 -11.43 -17.80 -72.66
N ALA A 200 -10.62 -16.90 -73.22
CA ALA A 200 -10.72 -16.47 -74.59
C ALA A 200 -10.53 -17.64 -75.62
N GLY A 201 -9.54 -18.51 -75.32
CA GLY A 201 -9.33 -19.74 -76.14
C GLY A 201 -10.51 -20.70 -76.07
N LEU A 202 -11.11 -20.85 -74.90
CA LEU A 202 -12.31 -21.66 -74.70
C LEU A 202 -13.51 -21.13 -75.57
N VAL A 203 -13.76 -19.81 -75.47
CA VAL A 203 -14.85 -19.18 -76.27
C VAL A 203 -14.64 -19.39 -77.77
N PHE A 204 -13.43 -19.22 -78.27
CA PHE A 204 -13.10 -19.50 -79.68
C PHE A 204 -13.34 -20.96 -80.06
N ALA A 205 -12.81 -21.92 -79.26
CA ALA A 205 -13.01 -23.37 -79.52
C ALA A 205 -14.46 -23.78 -79.42
N GLN A 206 -15.27 -23.16 -78.57
CA GLN A 206 -16.70 -23.43 -78.44
C GLN A 206 -17.44 -22.98 -79.71
N GLN A 207 -17.18 -21.75 -80.20
CA GLN A 207 -17.78 -21.27 -81.49
C GLN A 207 -17.38 -22.14 -82.66
N GLN A 208 -16.13 -22.64 -82.70
CA GLN A 208 -15.72 -23.54 -83.81
C GLN A 208 -16.41 -24.91 -83.71
N ALA A 209 -16.48 -25.49 -82.52
CA ALA A 209 -17.18 -26.77 -82.36
C ALA A 209 -18.64 -26.69 -82.73
N GLU A 210 -19.36 -25.65 -82.27
CA GLU A 210 -20.76 -25.40 -82.63
C GLU A 210 -20.93 -25.24 -84.14
N ARG A 211 -20.04 -24.48 -84.80
CA ARG A 211 -20.08 -24.27 -86.27
C ARG A 211 -19.92 -25.61 -87.03
N PHE A 212 -18.90 -26.39 -86.68
CA PHE A 212 -18.63 -27.64 -87.39
C PHE A 212 -19.64 -28.74 -87.06
N GLN A 213 -20.23 -28.80 -85.90
CA GLN A 213 -21.33 -29.65 -85.53
C GLN A 213 -22.57 -29.27 -86.36
N HIS A 214 -22.87 -27.98 -86.53
CA HIS A 214 -23.97 -27.56 -87.37
C HIS A 214 -23.76 -27.92 -88.85
N LEU A 215 -22.55 -27.74 -89.43
CA LEU A 215 -22.18 -28.13 -90.78
C LEU A 215 -22.31 -29.65 -91.00
N GLU A 216 -21.92 -30.46 -89.99
CA GLU A 216 -22.12 -31.92 -90.03
C GLU A 216 -23.59 -32.29 -90.15
N HIS A 217 -24.43 -31.69 -89.27
CA HIS A 217 -25.88 -31.94 -89.27
C HIS A 217 -26.56 -31.53 -90.58
N THR A 218 -26.09 -30.50 -91.25
CA THR A 218 -26.61 -30.00 -92.51
C THR A 218 -26.01 -30.73 -93.74
N GLY A 219 -25.08 -31.68 -93.55
CA GLY A 219 -24.46 -32.47 -94.65
C GLY A 219 -23.32 -31.75 -95.38
N TYR A 220 -22.95 -30.51 -94.98
CA TYR A 220 -21.86 -29.73 -95.56
C TYR A 220 -20.51 -29.88 -94.88
N GLY A 221 -20.44 -30.65 -93.76
CA GLY A 221 -19.21 -30.91 -93.00
C GLY A 221 -18.91 -32.40 -92.89
N THR A 222 -17.62 -32.72 -92.54
CA THR A 222 -17.21 -34.12 -92.29
C THR A 222 -17.35 -34.42 -90.79
N VAL A 223 -17.71 -35.67 -90.39
CA VAL A 223 -17.75 -36.17 -89.02
C VAL A 223 -16.38 -36.03 -88.38
N GLN A 224 -15.32 -36.25 -89.14
CA GLN A 224 -13.95 -36.09 -88.64
C GLN A 224 -13.63 -34.69 -88.09
N ASN A 225 -14.07 -33.64 -88.87
CA ASN A 225 -13.87 -32.26 -88.46
C ASN A 225 -14.68 -31.94 -87.20
N ALA A 226 -15.93 -32.34 -87.08
CA ALA A 226 -16.78 -32.16 -85.95
C ALA A 226 -16.14 -32.79 -84.67
N GLN A 227 -15.67 -34.05 -84.83
CA GLN A 227 -14.96 -34.73 -83.74
C GLN A 227 -13.65 -34.03 -83.34
N GLN A 228 -12.85 -33.53 -84.28
CA GLN A 228 -11.62 -32.80 -84.06
C GLN A 228 -11.88 -31.49 -83.23
N PHE A 229 -12.86 -30.67 -83.67
CA PHE A 229 -13.16 -29.43 -82.95
C PHE A 229 -13.83 -29.68 -81.58
N THR A 230 -14.58 -30.74 -81.41
CA THR A 230 -15.11 -31.16 -80.11
C THR A 230 -13.98 -31.59 -79.21
N SER A 231 -13.01 -32.36 -79.71
CA SER A 231 -11.78 -32.70 -78.88
C SER A 231 -10.96 -31.47 -78.45
N GLN A 232 -10.85 -30.47 -79.41
CA GLN A 232 -10.18 -29.20 -79.12
C GLN A 232 -10.94 -28.39 -78.09
N LEU A 233 -12.28 -28.37 -78.11
CA LEU A 233 -13.11 -27.75 -77.10
C LEU A 233 -12.81 -28.36 -75.69
N HIS A 234 -12.80 -29.70 -75.57
CA HIS A 234 -12.47 -30.36 -74.32
C HIS A 234 -11.08 -30.05 -73.86
N GLN A 235 -10.07 -29.93 -74.76
CA GLN A 235 -8.73 -29.49 -74.43
C GLN A 235 -8.67 -28.06 -73.79
N GLN A 236 -9.42 -27.12 -74.38
CA GLN A 236 -9.51 -25.73 -73.87
C GLN A 236 -10.27 -25.67 -72.55
N GLN A 237 -11.31 -26.49 -72.38
CA GLN A 237 -12.00 -26.61 -71.09
C GLN A 237 -11.04 -27.08 -70.01
N ALA A 238 -10.21 -28.11 -70.26
CA ALA A 238 -9.20 -28.62 -69.35
C ALA A 238 -8.11 -27.57 -69.07
N ALA A 239 -7.67 -26.80 -70.06
CA ALA A 239 -6.70 -25.71 -69.93
C ALA A 239 -7.21 -24.58 -69.00
N LEU A 240 -8.48 -24.17 -69.16
CA LEU A 240 -9.11 -23.18 -68.29
C LEU A 240 -9.22 -23.69 -66.88
N LEU A 241 -9.63 -24.93 -66.66
CA LEU A 241 -9.72 -25.53 -65.32
C LEU A 241 -8.35 -25.57 -64.64
N SER A 242 -7.28 -25.89 -65.38
CA SER A 242 -5.89 -25.87 -64.90
C SER A 242 -5.44 -24.47 -64.52
N ALA A 243 -5.73 -23.45 -65.35
CA ALA A 243 -5.39 -22.05 -65.06
C ALA A 243 -6.14 -21.54 -63.80
N GLN A 244 -7.42 -21.89 -63.67
CA GLN A 244 -8.21 -21.54 -62.47
C GLN A 244 -7.69 -22.23 -61.22
N ALA A 245 -7.26 -23.49 -61.33
CA ALA A 245 -6.65 -24.20 -60.20
C ALA A 245 -5.34 -23.55 -59.75
N THR A 246 -4.50 -23.10 -60.70
CA THR A 246 -3.23 -22.38 -60.41
C THR A 246 -3.50 -21.04 -59.72
N LEU A 247 -4.51 -20.28 -60.21
CA LEU A 247 -4.92 -19.03 -59.54
C LEU A 247 -5.44 -19.28 -58.13
N LYS A 248 -6.24 -20.32 -57.92
CA LYS A 248 -6.74 -20.71 -56.61
C LYS A 248 -5.58 -21.08 -55.66
N LEU A 249 -4.56 -21.78 -56.12
CA LEU A 249 -3.35 -22.09 -55.38
C LEU A 249 -2.64 -20.82 -54.95
N ALA A 250 -2.43 -19.87 -55.84
CA ALA A 250 -1.79 -18.58 -55.53
C ALA A 250 -2.57 -17.79 -54.49
N ASN A 251 -3.88 -17.76 -54.56
CA ASN A 251 -4.73 -17.14 -53.54
C ASN A 251 -4.58 -17.82 -52.14
N ARG A 252 -4.51 -19.16 -52.13
CA ARG A 252 -4.27 -19.89 -50.86
C ARG A 252 -2.92 -19.59 -50.27
N GLN A 253 -1.88 -19.34 -51.08
CA GLN A 253 -0.58 -18.94 -50.65
C GLN A 253 -0.60 -17.57 -49.96
N VAL A 254 -1.40 -16.60 -50.49
CA VAL A 254 -1.61 -15.31 -49.80
C VAL A 254 -2.24 -15.50 -48.43
N GLU A 255 -3.24 -16.37 -48.29
CA GLU A 255 -3.85 -16.61 -46.97
C GLU A 255 -2.86 -17.23 -45.97
N SER A 256 -1.96 -18.13 -46.45
CA SER A 256 -0.87 -18.66 -45.63
C SER A 256 0.10 -17.56 -45.17
N LEU A 257 0.51 -16.67 -46.07
CA LEU A 257 1.39 -15.55 -45.75
C LEU A 257 0.70 -14.55 -44.79
N LYS A 258 -0.58 -14.28 -44.93
CA LYS A 258 -1.34 -13.45 -43.97
C LYS A 258 -1.37 -14.08 -42.58
N ALA A 259 -1.53 -15.41 -42.49
CA ALA A 259 -1.46 -16.11 -41.22
C ALA A 259 -0.08 -15.99 -40.60
N GLN A 260 1.01 -16.14 -41.36
CA GLN A 260 2.38 -15.93 -40.92
C GLN A 260 2.62 -14.50 -40.46
N ARG A 261 2.11 -13.50 -41.20
CA ARG A 261 2.17 -12.09 -40.81
C ARG A 261 1.49 -11.85 -39.46
N LYS A 262 0.32 -12.44 -39.23
CA LYS A 262 -0.39 -12.35 -37.94
C LYS A 262 0.44 -12.96 -36.80
N SER A 263 1.11 -14.09 -37.02
CA SER A 263 2.03 -14.68 -36.06
C SER A 263 3.24 -13.79 -35.78
N ALA A 264 3.82 -13.18 -36.82
CA ALA A 264 4.95 -12.25 -36.66
C ALA A 264 4.56 -10.98 -35.87
N ILE A 265 3.34 -10.46 -36.05
CA ILE A 265 2.81 -9.34 -35.26
C ILE A 265 2.67 -9.74 -33.78
N ALA A 266 2.23 -10.95 -33.47
CA ALA A 266 2.19 -11.43 -32.08
C ALA A 266 3.60 -11.54 -31.47
N SER A 267 4.58 -12.01 -32.26
CA SER A 267 5.99 -12.05 -31.83
C SER A 267 6.57 -10.65 -31.62
N LEU A 268 6.20 -9.65 -32.43
CA LEU A 268 6.56 -8.25 -32.20
C LEU A 268 5.98 -7.73 -30.87
N ALA A 269 4.70 -8.00 -30.60
CA ALA A 269 4.06 -7.59 -29.36
C ALA A 269 4.77 -8.21 -28.13
N GLN A 270 5.19 -9.47 -28.23
CA GLN A 270 5.98 -10.13 -27.18
C GLN A 270 7.35 -9.44 -26.98
N ALA A 271 8.08 -9.12 -28.06
CA ALA A 271 9.35 -8.42 -27.97
C ALA A 271 9.19 -7.00 -27.37
N GLN A 272 8.11 -6.30 -27.72
CA GLN A 272 7.78 -5.00 -27.13
C GLN A 272 7.53 -5.11 -25.62
N ALA A 273 6.77 -6.11 -25.17
CA ALA A 273 6.56 -6.34 -23.74
C ALA A 273 7.87 -6.63 -22.98
N GLN A 274 8.80 -7.37 -23.60
CA GLN A 274 10.13 -7.61 -23.02
C GLN A 274 10.96 -6.33 -22.92
N ARG A 275 10.92 -5.46 -23.97
CA ARG A 275 11.57 -4.15 -23.92
C ARG A 275 10.98 -3.27 -22.81
N ASP A 276 9.66 -3.23 -22.66
CA ASP A 276 8.98 -2.44 -21.64
C ASP A 276 9.36 -2.93 -20.23
N GLN A 277 9.46 -4.24 -20.04
CA GLN A 277 9.94 -4.82 -18.79
C GLN A 277 11.39 -4.42 -18.48
N ALA A 278 12.28 -4.48 -19.48
CA ALA A 278 13.66 -4.05 -19.31
C ALA A 278 13.75 -2.55 -18.99
N GLN A 279 12.92 -1.72 -19.62
CA GLN A 279 12.84 -0.29 -19.34
C GLN A 279 12.32 0.00 -17.92
N LEU A 280 11.33 -0.74 -17.45
CA LEU A 280 10.87 -0.65 -16.05
C LEU A 280 11.98 -1.02 -15.08
N ASN A 281 12.70 -2.11 -15.32
CA ASN A 281 13.80 -2.52 -14.48
C ASN A 281 14.91 -1.45 -14.44
N LEU A 282 15.21 -0.83 -15.56
CA LEU A 282 16.14 0.31 -15.63
C LEU A 282 15.63 1.49 -14.82
N SER A 283 14.33 1.81 -14.87
CA SER A 283 13.76 2.89 -14.08
C SER A 283 13.88 2.66 -12.56
N TYR A 284 13.84 1.41 -12.14
CA TYR A 284 13.97 1.02 -10.72
C TYR A 284 15.40 1.14 -10.18
N THR A 285 16.40 1.35 -11.03
CA THR A 285 17.78 1.64 -10.59
C THR A 285 17.91 3.02 -9.95
N THR A 286 16.96 3.93 -10.24
CA THR A 286 16.87 5.23 -9.61
C THR A 286 15.75 5.22 -8.59
N VAL A 287 16.09 5.17 -7.32
CA VAL A 287 15.13 5.20 -6.21
C VAL A 287 14.79 6.64 -5.90
N THR A 288 13.51 7.00 -6.03
CA THR A 288 13.04 8.38 -5.82
C THR A 288 11.98 8.45 -4.70
N ALA A 289 11.85 9.62 -4.09
CA ALA A 289 10.78 9.91 -3.15
C ALA A 289 9.43 9.97 -3.89
N ALA A 290 8.44 9.19 -3.43
CA ALA A 290 7.10 9.17 -4.02
C ALA A 290 6.26 10.42 -3.69
N GLN A 291 6.57 11.09 -2.58
CA GLN A 291 5.87 12.27 -2.06
C GLN A 291 6.84 13.14 -1.28
N PRO A 292 6.49 14.41 -0.99
CA PRO A 292 7.34 15.28 -0.17
C PRO A 292 7.38 14.78 1.28
N GLY A 293 8.55 14.93 1.93
CA GLY A 293 8.77 14.46 3.30
C GLY A 293 10.23 14.46 3.69
N ARG A 294 10.56 13.73 4.76
CA ARG A 294 11.91 13.58 5.30
C ARG A 294 12.43 12.17 5.17
N VAL A 295 13.68 12.07 4.78
CA VAL A 295 14.49 10.85 4.85
C VAL A 295 14.95 10.69 6.29
N VAL A 296 14.72 9.53 6.90
CA VAL A 296 15.09 9.23 8.30
C VAL A 296 15.69 7.83 8.35
N ASP A 297 16.63 7.59 9.23
CA ASP A 297 17.29 6.28 9.38
C ASP A 297 17.84 5.78 8.03
N LEU A 298 18.70 6.61 7.41
CA LEU A 298 19.32 6.33 6.12
C LEU A 298 20.37 5.23 6.27
N SER A 299 19.98 3.99 5.93
CA SER A 299 20.87 2.82 5.96
C SER A 299 21.62 2.60 4.66
N ALA A 300 21.20 3.25 3.57
CA ALA A 300 21.85 3.14 2.27
C ALA A 300 23.22 3.83 2.25
N ALA A 301 24.26 3.12 1.80
CA ALA A 301 25.61 3.65 1.63
C ALA A 301 26.15 3.37 0.22
N THR A 302 26.95 4.29 -0.31
CA THR A 302 27.64 4.10 -1.60
C THR A 302 28.58 2.89 -1.50
N GLY A 303 28.52 1.99 -2.49
CA GLY A 303 29.26 0.73 -2.51
C GLY A 303 28.54 -0.45 -1.83
N GLN A 304 27.43 -0.21 -1.13
CA GLN A 304 26.58 -1.26 -0.56
C GLN A 304 25.81 -1.99 -1.66
N PHE A 305 25.63 -3.30 -1.50
CA PHE A 305 24.78 -4.08 -2.40
C PHE A 305 23.32 -4.02 -1.94
N ALA A 306 22.47 -3.44 -2.76
CA ALA A 306 21.02 -3.39 -2.54
C ALA A 306 20.37 -4.69 -3.01
N GLN A 307 19.40 -5.19 -2.23
CA GLN A 307 18.57 -6.33 -2.61
C GLN A 307 17.10 -5.92 -2.61
N PRO A 308 16.26 -6.53 -3.47
CA PRO A 308 14.83 -6.27 -3.48
C PRO A 308 14.20 -6.51 -2.11
N GLY A 309 13.43 -5.53 -1.63
CA GLY A 309 12.77 -5.58 -0.33
C GLY A 309 13.60 -5.10 0.86
N ASN A 310 14.92 -4.96 0.73
CA ASN A 310 15.74 -4.38 1.80
C ASN A 310 15.49 -2.88 1.91
N SER A 311 15.23 -2.42 3.14
CA SER A 311 15.06 -1.00 3.43
C SER A 311 16.35 -0.23 3.16
N LEU A 312 16.24 0.86 2.41
CA LEU A 312 17.31 1.83 2.18
C LEU A 312 17.21 3.01 3.15
N THR A 313 16.00 3.36 3.54
CA THR A 313 15.69 4.44 4.47
C THR A 313 14.26 4.32 4.96
N MET A 314 13.98 4.89 6.14
CA MET A 314 12.63 5.20 6.60
C MET A 314 12.22 6.56 6.06
N PHE A 315 10.97 6.71 5.66
CA PHE A 315 10.43 7.94 5.08
C PHE A 315 9.25 8.45 5.89
N VAL A 316 9.31 9.71 6.28
CA VAL A 316 8.24 10.41 7.02
C VAL A 316 7.64 11.47 6.10
N PRO A 317 6.40 11.28 5.64
CA PRO A 317 5.69 12.29 4.82
C PRO A 317 5.45 13.59 5.59
N ASP A 318 5.31 14.69 4.85
CA ASP A 318 4.95 15.99 5.44
C ASP A 318 3.52 16.01 6.01
N GLN A 319 2.67 15.06 5.59
CA GLN A 319 1.33 14.92 6.14
C GLN A 319 1.40 14.25 7.51
N ILE A 320 1.35 15.08 8.55
CA ILE A 320 1.37 14.69 9.95
C ILE A 320 0.05 15.11 10.62
N TRP A 321 -0.33 14.38 11.68
CA TRP A 321 -1.48 14.69 12.53
C TRP A 321 -1.14 14.41 13.99
N VAL A 322 -2.01 14.81 14.90
CA VAL A 322 -1.88 14.46 16.32
C VAL A 322 -2.87 13.35 16.65
N THR A 323 -2.38 12.30 17.26
CA THR A 323 -3.20 11.25 17.87
C THR A 323 -3.26 11.52 19.37
N ALA A 324 -4.44 11.89 19.85
CA ALA A 324 -4.67 12.24 21.25
C ALA A 324 -5.58 11.21 21.91
N ASN A 325 -5.10 10.58 22.98
CA ASN A 325 -5.82 9.58 23.72
C ASN A 325 -6.63 10.23 24.86
N PHE A 326 -7.86 10.59 24.59
CA PHE A 326 -8.76 11.14 25.60
C PHE A 326 -9.40 10.03 26.43
N LYS A 327 -9.74 10.32 27.68
CA LYS A 327 -10.50 9.40 28.50
C LYS A 327 -11.94 9.29 27.94
N GLU A 328 -12.53 8.10 28.03
CA GLU A 328 -13.87 7.83 27.53
C GLU A 328 -14.92 8.83 28.04
N ASN A 329 -14.80 9.27 29.29
CA ASN A 329 -15.71 10.25 29.90
C ASN A 329 -15.53 11.70 29.41
N GLN A 330 -14.45 11.99 28.64
CA GLN A 330 -14.22 13.31 28.03
C GLN A 330 -14.83 13.43 26.63
N LEU A 331 -15.29 12.31 26.04
CA LEU A 331 -15.76 12.27 24.65
C LEU A 331 -17.21 12.71 24.43
N ASP A 332 -18.00 12.87 25.50
CA ASP A 332 -19.44 13.08 25.40
C ASP A 332 -19.83 14.25 24.49
N HIS A 333 -19.04 15.33 24.55
CA HIS A 333 -19.29 16.56 23.79
C HIS A 333 -18.29 16.77 22.64
N MET A 334 -17.31 15.90 22.44
CA MET A 334 -16.33 16.01 21.34
C MET A 334 -16.96 15.62 20.02
N ARG A 335 -16.83 16.48 19.02
CA ARG A 335 -17.34 16.27 17.67
C ARG A 335 -16.27 16.57 16.62
N PRO A 336 -16.29 15.90 15.47
CA PRO A 336 -15.48 16.29 14.33
C PRO A 336 -15.74 17.77 13.97
N GLY A 337 -14.68 18.52 13.76
CA GLY A 337 -14.70 19.96 13.50
C GLY A 337 -14.48 20.84 14.72
N ASP A 338 -14.48 20.31 15.95
CA ASP A 338 -14.21 21.09 17.15
C ASP A 338 -12.77 21.64 17.12
N PRO A 339 -12.57 22.92 17.46
CA PRO A 339 -11.25 23.54 17.43
C PRO A 339 -10.39 23.06 18.59
N VAL A 340 -9.12 22.81 18.28
CA VAL A 340 -8.12 22.30 19.22
C VAL A 340 -6.90 23.23 19.20
N THR A 341 -6.39 23.56 20.38
CA THR A 341 -5.08 24.20 20.54
C THR A 341 -4.06 23.14 20.93
N LEU A 342 -2.98 23.04 20.16
CA LEU A 342 -1.91 22.08 20.32
C LEU A 342 -0.67 22.80 20.87
N VAL A 343 -0.08 22.27 21.92
CA VAL A 343 1.21 22.70 22.45
C VAL A 343 2.15 21.49 22.37
N ILE A 344 3.21 21.62 21.58
CA ILE A 344 4.22 20.56 21.42
C ILE A 344 5.27 20.75 22.50
N ASP A 345 5.61 19.70 23.23
CA ASP A 345 6.54 19.81 24.39
C ASP A 345 7.93 20.31 23.98
N ALA A 346 8.38 19.97 22.76
CA ALA A 346 9.64 20.48 22.23
C ALA A 346 9.60 21.99 21.91
N TYR A 347 8.41 22.59 21.74
CA TYR A 347 8.23 23.99 21.34
C TYR A 347 7.08 24.66 22.13
N PRO A 348 7.21 24.80 23.47
CA PRO A 348 6.09 25.17 24.36
C PRO A 348 5.55 26.58 24.13
N GLU A 349 6.34 27.48 23.57
CA GLU A 349 5.92 28.86 23.27
C GLU A 349 5.05 28.97 22.01
N ARG A 350 5.00 27.89 21.19
CA ARG A 350 4.25 27.87 19.94
C ARG A 350 2.92 27.16 20.10
N LYS A 351 1.85 27.90 20.01
CA LYS A 351 0.48 27.37 19.96
C LYS A 351 0.10 27.12 18.52
N ILE A 352 -0.18 25.87 18.21
CA ILE A 352 -0.65 25.45 16.88
C ILE A 352 -2.15 25.23 16.98
N HIS A 353 -2.88 25.71 15.99
CA HIS A 353 -4.32 25.48 15.89
C HIS A 353 -4.59 24.28 14.98
N GLY A 354 -5.64 23.55 15.32
CA GLY A 354 -6.13 22.42 14.58
C GLY A 354 -7.58 22.15 14.93
N HIS A 355 -8.09 21.08 14.38
CA HIS A 355 -9.46 20.64 14.64
C HIS A 355 -9.53 19.12 14.75
N ILE A 356 -10.56 18.63 15.42
CA ILE A 356 -10.83 17.21 15.50
C ILE A 356 -11.27 16.72 14.12
N GLU A 357 -10.47 15.83 13.52
CA GLU A 357 -10.82 15.20 12.24
C GLU A 357 -11.78 14.03 12.48
N SER A 358 -11.44 13.16 13.44
CA SER A 358 -12.25 11.97 13.75
C SER A 358 -12.00 11.45 15.15
N VAL A 359 -12.98 10.74 15.69
CA VAL A 359 -12.89 9.99 16.94
C VAL A 359 -12.96 8.51 16.60
N GLN A 360 -12.01 7.72 17.12
CA GLN A 360 -11.99 6.27 16.87
C GLN A 360 -13.18 5.59 17.58
N PRO A 361 -13.92 4.69 16.89
CA PRO A 361 -15.07 4.00 17.50
C PRO A 361 -14.60 2.85 18.40
N GLY A 362 -13.98 3.15 19.53
CA GLY A 362 -13.50 2.17 20.51
C GLY A 362 -12.18 2.54 21.15
N SER A 363 -11.82 1.83 22.22
CA SER A 363 -10.58 2.07 22.94
C SER A 363 -9.35 1.61 22.14
N GLY A 364 -8.20 2.26 22.35
CA GLY A 364 -6.95 1.87 21.69
C GLY A 364 -6.55 0.42 21.99
N THR A 365 -6.88 -0.10 23.17
CA THR A 365 -6.61 -1.49 23.56
C THR A 365 -7.45 -2.51 22.81
N ALA A 366 -8.66 -2.17 22.37
CA ALA A 366 -9.54 -3.07 21.62
C ALA A 366 -9.02 -3.40 20.22
N PHE A 367 -8.21 -2.49 19.63
CA PHE A 367 -7.61 -2.64 18.30
C PHE A 367 -6.12 -2.98 18.35
N SER A 368 -5.59 -3.29 19.54
CA SER A 368 -4.21 -3.76 19.69
C SER A 368 -4.07 -5.20 19.18
N LEU A 369 -2.92 -5.50 18.55
CA LEU A 369 -2.57 -6.88 18.14
C LEU A 369 -2.56 -7.87 19.31
N LEU A 370 -2.27 -7.39 20.53
CA LEU A 370 -2.31 -8.17 21.76
C LEU A 370 -3.19 -7.44 22.79
N PRO A 371 -4.54 -7.63 22.73
CA PRO A 371 -5.43 -7.02 23.70
C PRO A 371 -5.08 -7.51 25.11
N ALA A 372 -5.00 -6.59 26.06
CA ALA A 372 -4.79 -6.95 27.47
C ALA A 372 -6.01 -7.75 27.97
N GLN A 373 -5.82 -9.04 28.27
CA GLN A 373 -6.85 -9.87 28.87
C GLN A 373 -6.62 -9.93 30.38
N ASN A 374 -7.62 -9.54 31.17
CA ASN A 374 -7.61 -9.71 32.62
C ASN A 374 -7.85 -11.19 32.95
N ALA A 375 -6.77 -11.95 33.13
CA ALA A 375 -6.81 -13.39 33.39
C ALA A 375 -7.28 -13.76 34.82
N THR A 376 -7.50 -12.79 35.72
CA THR A 376 -7.72 -13.03 37.16
C THR A 376 -9.20 -13.08 37.59
N GLY A 377 -10.16 -13.07 36.68
CA GLY A 377 -11.60 -13.23 37.02
C GLY A 377 -12.26 -12.04 37.75
N ASN A 378 -11.52 -11.09 38.27
CA ASN A 378 -12.05 -9.86 38.87
C ASN A 378 -12.14 -8.76 37.82
N PHE A 379 -13.36 -8.39 37.44
CA PHE A 379 -13.59 -7.25 36.55
C PHE A 379 -13.49 -5.94 37.33
N VAL A 380 -12.41 -5.20 37.08
CA VAL A 380 -12.25 -3.82 37.58
C VAL A 380 -12.57 -2.89 36.42
N LYS A 381 -13.61 -2.06 36.58
CA LYS A 381 -13.94 -1.03 35.60
C LYS A 381 -12.88 0.09 35.67
N ILE A 382 -12.01 0.11 34.65
CA ILE A 382 -11.03 1.20 34.44
C ILE A 382 -11.52 2.08 33.31
N VAL A 383 -11.27 3.38 33.41
CA VAL A 383 -11.57 4.35 32.34
C VAL A 383 -10.65 4.05 31.16
N GLN A 384 -11.25 3.72 30.01
CA GLN A 384 -10.51 3.47 28.79
C GLN A 384 -10.09 4.78 28.10
N ARG A 385 -9.00 4.72 27.31
CA ARG A 385 -8.59 5.84 26.45
C ARG A 385 -9.00 5.56 25.02
N VAL A 386 -9.53 6.57 24.37
CA VAL A 386 -10.01 6.52 22.99
C VAL A 386 -9.16 7.48 22.15
N PRO A 387 -8.52 6.99 21.09
CA PRO A 387 -7.75 7.84 20.20
C PRO A 387 -8.66 8.79 19.41
N VAL A 388 -8.30 10.06 19.43
CA VAL A 388 -8.90 11.14 18.65
C VAL A 388 -7.84 11.65 17.69
N LYS A 389 -8.16 11.68 16.39
CA LYS A 389 -7.30 12.23 15.37
C LYS A 389 -7.57 13.72 15.23
N ILE A 390 -6.53 14.52 15.33
CA ILE A 390 -6.57 15.99 15.25
C ILE A 390 -5.69 16.39 14.09
N ASP A 391 -6.26 17.13 13.14
CA ASP A 391 -5.52 17.72 12.03
C ASP A 391 -5.00 19.11 12.42
N MET A 392 -3.80 19.45 11.93
CA MET A 392 -3.16 20.74 12.16
C MET A 392 -3.47 21.66 10.99
N ASP A 393 -4.15 22.80 11.22
CA ASP A 393 -4.54 23.72 10.16
C ASP A 393 -3.34 24.31 9.41
N LYS A 394 -2.29 24.64 10.13
CA LYS A 394 -1.04 25.21 9.59
C LYS A 394 0.15 24.72 10.41
N PRO A 395 0.69 23.53 10.09
CA PRO A 395 1.90 23.07 10.76
C PRO A 395 3.06 24.04 10.46
N PRO A 396 3.85 24.41 11.46
CA PRO A 396 5.00 25.28 11.25
C PRO A 396 6.05 24.54 10.41
N THR A 397 6.56 25.24 9.38
CA THR A 397 7.56 24.68 8.45
C THR A 397 9.00 25.00 8.85
N ASP A 398 9.18 25.91 9.81
CA ASP A 398 10.49 26.36 10.33
C ASP A 398 11.07 25.47 11.43
N VAL A 399 10.29 24.51 11.93
CA VAL A 399 10.71 23.53 12.93
C VAL A 399 10.49 22.11 12.43
N ALA A 400 11.35 21.19 12.86
CA ALA A 400 11.22 19.78 12.51
C ALA A 400 10.16 19.14 13.40
N LEU A 401 8.98 18.90 12.85
CA LEU A 401 7.95 18.10 13.50
C LEU A 401 8.02 16.66 12.94
N GLY A 402 7.88 15.69 13.85
CA GLY A 402 7.98 14.28 13.47
C GLY A 402 7.17 13.37 14.37
N PRO A 403 6.88 12.14 13.90
CA PRO A 403 6.14 11.17 14.68
C PRO A 403 6.84 10.83 15.99
N GLY A 404 6.04 10.61 17.05
CA GLY A 404 6.52 10.32 18.39
C GLY A 404 6.79 11.54 19.29
N MET A 405 6.74 12.77 18.77
CA MET A 405 6.83 13.98 19.61
C MET A 405 5.57 14.14 20.44
N SER A 406 5.75 14.41 21.75
CA SER A 406 4.67 14.62 22.70
C SER A 406 3.98 15.96 22.47
N VAL A 407 2.65 15.96 22.61
CA VAL A 407 1.79 17.13 22.40
C VAL A 407 0.73 17.18 23.49
N VAL A 408 0.40 18.38 23.96
CA VAL A 408 -0.74 18.60 24.84
C VAL A 408 -1.86 19.29 24.05
N PRO A 409 -2.85 18.55 23.56
CA PRO A 409 -4.03 19.10 22.92
C PRO A 409 -5.03 19.59 23.95
N THR A 410 -5.59 20.76 23.70
CA THR A 410 -6.72 21.33 24.44
C THR A 410 -7.87 21.54 23.44
N ALA A 411 -8.86 20.68 23.50
CA ALA A 411 -10.05 20.72 22.66
C ALA A 411 -11.12 21.60 23.30
N ARG A 412 -11.76 22.45 22.51
CA ARG A 412 -12.93 23.20 22.93
C ARG A 412 -14.19 22.43 22.54
N ILE A 413 -14.84 21.82 23.54
CA ILE A 413 -15.99 20.92 23.36
C ILE A 413 -17.36 21.63 23.31
N ASP A 414 -17.44 22.89 23.73
CA ASP A 414 -18.67 23.70 23.63
C ASP A 414 -18.41 24.96 22.80
N PRO A 415 -19.04 25.08 21.62
CA PRO A 415 -18.89 26.28 20.77
C PRO A 415 -19.55 27.53 21.33
N ARG A 416 -20.41 27.39 22.37
CA ARG A 416 -21.05 28.54 23.02
C ARG A 416 -19.99 29.31 23.78
N SER A 417 -20.08 30.65 23.67
CA SER A 417 -19.21 31.53 24.47
C SER A 417 -19.49 31.34 25.97
N SER A 418 -18.44 31.07 26.76
CA SER A 418 -18.54 30.97 28.21
C SER A 418 -19.01 32.33 28.79
N LEU A 419 -19.56 32.31 30.01
CA LEU A 419 -19.96 33.54 30.70
C LEU A 419 -18.79 34.49 30.83
N TYR A 420 -17.58 34.00 31.03
CA TYR A 420 -16.36 34.80 31.08
C TYR A 420 -16.04 35.49 29.75
N GLU A 421 -16.13 34.76 28.62
CA GLU A 421 -15.90 35.31 27.27
C GLU A 421 -16.95 36.37 26.92
N ARG A 422 -18.23 36.15 27.30
CA ARG A 422 -19.31 37.14 27.11
C ARG A 422 -19.05 38.42 27.93
N LEU A 423 -18.64 38.26 29.20
CA LEU A 423 -18.29 39.44 30.04
C LEU A 423 -17.08 40.19 29.49
N ARG A 424 -16.05 39.48 29.00
CA ARG A 424 -14.87 40.09 28.39
C ARG A 424 -15.16 40.80 27.08
N SER A 425 -16.16 40.38 26.33
CA SER A 425 -16.55 41.05 25.08
C SER A 425 -17.33 42.36 25.30
N TYR A 426 -17.83 42.61 26.54
CA TYR A 426 -18.51 43.84 26.94
C TYR A 426 -17.60 44.84 27.67
N LEU A 427 -16.37 44.46 28.02
CA LEU A 427 -15.33 45.30 28.62
C LEU A 427 -14.31 45.72 27.56
#